data_569f10fc76886a0547833067aa6a2526
#
_entry.id   569f10fc76886a0547833067aa6a2526
#
_cell.length_a   1.000
_cell.length_b   1.000
_cell.length_c   1.000
_cell.angle_alpha   90.00
_cell.angle_beta   90.00
_cell.angle_gamma   90.00
#
_symmetry.space_group_name_H-M   'P 1'
#
loop_
_entity.id
_entity.type
_entity.pdbx_description
1 polymer ?
#
loop_
_entity_poly.entity_id
_entity_poly.type
_entity_poly.pdbx_seq_one_letter_code
_entity_poly.pdbx_strand_id
1 'polypeptide(L)'
;LNSNSSVQFNEQGVPVSTTFDDIYFSVDNGVDESQYVFLAQNGLPDRWQTLSAHGCFTIAETGFGTGLNFLLTWQRFLEHAPSDTRLHFVSFEKYPLSHSQLNQAYQLLKPVAEVSSEFLKHYPAPDPGCHRIILSQGRVILDLWIGDINELLPQWLPQAQQKVDAWFLDGFAPAKNPEMWQHKLYEAMSQTSYSETTFATFTAAGSVRRALQQAGFLVSKVPGFGRKREMLCGQYSESNKLKRSDRRSVTII
;
A
#
# COMPACT_ATOMS: atom_id res chain seq x y z
N LEU A 1 -12.46 -22.63 8.00
CA LEU A 1 -11.23 -22.04 8.53
C LEU A 1 -11.62 -20.81 9.34
N ASN A 2 -11.59 -20.92 10.68
CA ASN A 2 -11.83 -19.78 11.57
C ASN A 2 -10.64 -18.83 11.48
N SER A 3 -10.69 -17.87 10.57
CA SER A 3 -9.81 -16.71 10.56
C SER A 3 -10.33 -15.68 11.57
N ASN A 4 -10.31 -16.01 12.85
CA ASN A 4 -10.39 -14.97 13.85
C ASN A 4 -9.09 -14.15 13.72
N SER A 5 -9.18 -12.97 13.11
CA SER A 5 -8.15 -11.97 13.27
C SER A 5 -7.97 -11.79 14.77
N SER A 6 -6.82 -12.21 15.29
CA SER A 6 -6.49 -12.07 16.70
C SER A 6 -6.14 -10.60 16.98
N VAL A 7 -7.17 -9.75 16.92
CA VAL A 7 -7.05 -8.31 17.16
C VAL A 7 -7.74 -7.98 18.48
N GLN A 8 -7.00 -7.33 19.36
CA GLN A 8 -7.50 -6.75 20.59
C GLN A 8 -7.38 -5.23 20.52
N PHE A 9 -8.22 -4.53 21.25
CA PHE A 9 -8.11 -3.09 21.38
C PHE A 9 -7.44 -2.76 22.72
N ASN A 10 -6.40 -1.94 22.67
CA ASN A 10 -5.74 -1.48 23.90
C ASN A 10 -6.62 -0.45 24.65
N GLU A 11 -6.13 0.05 25.80
CA GLU A 11 -6.83 1.03 26.62
C GLU A 11 -7.15 2.35 25.89
N GLN A 12 -6.38 2.67 24.84
CA GLN A 12 -6.60 3.85 23.98
C GLN A 12 -7.56 3.57 22.81
N GLY A 13 -8.08 2.35 22.68
CA GLY A 13 -8.96 1.95 21.58
C GLY A 13 -8.23 1.66 20.26
N VAL A 14 -6.90 1.47 20.29
CA VAL A 14 -6.10 1.14 19.11
C VAL A 14 -6.15 -0.37 18.87
N PRO A 15 -6.38 -0.82 17.64
CA PRO A 15 -6.26 -2.24 17.33
C PRO A 15 -4.81 -2.71 17.42
N VAL A 16 -4.62 -3.84 18.08
CA VAL A 16 -3.34 -4.51 18.29
C VAL A 16 -3.45 -5.93 17.75
N SER A 17 -2.51 -6.32 16.90
CA SER A 17 -2.40 -7.70 16.45
C SER A 17 -1.80 -8.55 17.56
N THR A 18 -2.52 -9.56 18.05
CA THR A 18 -1.97 -10.51 19.02
C THR A 18 -1.04 -11.54 18.37
N THR A 19 -1.14 -11.73 17.06
CA THR A 19 -0.24 -12.61 16.30
C THR A 19 1.16 -12.00 16.16
N PHE A 20 1.24 -10.69 15.93
CA PHE A 20 2.49 -10.00 15.68
C PHE A 20 2.96 -9.15 16.86
N ASP A 21 2.14 -9.06 17.91
CA ASP A 21 2.40 -8.21 19.09
C ASP A 21 2.77 -6.78 18.68
N ASP A 22 1.91 -6.18 17.82
CA ASP A 22 2.16 -4.84 17.26
C ASP A 22 0.84 -4.09 17.03
N ILE A 23 0.92 -2.75 17.09
CA ILE A 23 -0.22 -1.86 16.83
C ILE A 23 -0.40 -1.64 15.33
N TYR A 24 -1.65 -1.45 14.90
CA TYR A 24 -1.94 -1.13 13.50
C TYR A 24 -1.59 0.31 13.13
N PHE A 25 -1.73 1.25 14.05
CA PHE A 25 -1.34 2.65 13.86
C PHE A 25 -1.13 3.35 15.21
N SER A 26 -0.41 4.47 15.20
CA SER A 26 -0.27 5.37 16.36
C SER A 26 -1.46 6.30 16.45
N VAL A 27 -2.09 6.43 17.64
CA VAL A 27 -3.25 7.32 17.87
C VAL A 27 -2.90 8.77 17.57
N ASP A 28 -1.77 9.22 18.10
CA ASP A 28 -1.42 10.64 18.07
C ASP A 28 -0.89 11.09 16.69
N ASN A 29 -0.25 10.18 15.95
CA ASN A 29 0.53 10.53 14.77
C ASN A 29 0.34 9.58 13.58
N GLY A 30 -0.61 8.63 13.61
CA GLY A 30 -0.75 7.62 12.55
C GLY A 30 -1.04 8.23 11.18
N VAL A 31 -1.88 9.25 11.12
CA VAL A 31 -2.18 9.99 9.88
C VAL A 31 -0.96 10.76 9.39
N ASP A 32 -0.26 11.45 10.28
CA ASP A 32 0.95 12.21 9.93
C ASP A 32 2.10 11.29 9.53
N GLU A 33 2.24 10.12 10.19
CA GLU A 33 3.21 9.09 9.78
C GLU A 33 2.90 8.56 8.38
N SER A 34 1.64 8.20 8.10
CA SER A 34 1.20 7.75 6.78
C SER A 34 1.45 8.82 5.70
N GLN A 35 1.11 10.08 6.00
CA GLN A 35 1.37 11.21 5.11
C GLN A 35 2.88 11.36 4.82
N TYR A 36 3.72 11.30 5.84
CA TYR A 36 5.15 11.48 5.71
C TYR A 36 5.83 10.30 5.01
N VAL A 37 5.54 9.07 5.48
CA VAL A 37 6.23 7.86 5.01
C VAL A 37 5.76 7.47 3.61
N PHE A 38 4.45 7.42 3.38
CA PHE A 38 3.94 6.82 2.16
C PHE A 38 3.60 7.86 1.08
N LEU A 39 2.96 8.98 1.43
CA LEU A 39 2.62 9.96 0.42
C LEU A 39 3.84 10.81 0.05
N ALA A 40 4.44 11.51 1.00
CA ALA A 40 5.51 12.46 0.72
C ALA A 40 6.75 11.79 0.09
N GLN A 41 7.16 10.60 0.58
CA GLN A 41 8.33 9.92 0.02
C GLN A 41 8.09 9.28 -1.36
N ASN A 42 6.83 9.17 -1.78
CA ASN A 42 6.47 8.80 -3.16
C ASN A 42 6.19 10.04 -4.05
N GLY A 43 6.47 11.25 -3.57
CA GLY A 43 6.24 12.50 -4.31
C GLY A 43 4.77 12.82 -4.51
N LEU A 44 3.90 12.41 -3.58
CA LEU A 44 2.47 12.69 -3.64
C LEU A 44 2.14 13.87 -2.69
N PRO A 45 1.30 14.79 -3.08
CA PRO A 45 0.36 14.76 -4.22
C PRO A 45 0.89 15.31 -5.55
N ASP A 46 2.10 15.85 -5.62
CA ASP A 46 2.60 16.61 -6.80
C ASP A 46 2.50 15.79 -8.10
N ARG A 47 2.83 14.49 -8.04
CA ARG A 47 2.74 13.59 -9.20
C ARG A 47 1.33 13.44 -9.74
N TRP A 48 0.31 13.58 -8.90
CA TRP A 48 -1.09 13.49 -9.35
C TRP A 48 -1.52 14.72 -10.12
N GLN A 49 -1.00 15.92 -9.78
CA GLN A 49 -1.35 17.19 -10.44
C GLN A 49 -0.91 17.21 -11.90
N THR A 50 0.08 16.39 -12.26
CA THR A 50 0.64 16.30 -13.63
C THR A 50 0.07 15.14 -14.44
N LEU A 51 -0.93 14.43 -13.94
CA LEU A 51 -1.57 13.35 -14.68
C LEU A 51 -2.25 13.88 -15.95
N SER A 52 -2.06 13.15 -17.04
CA SER A 52 -2.76 13.46 -18.30
C SER A 52 -4.26 13.22 -18.16
N ALA A 53 -5.04 13.85 -19.02
CA ALA A 53 -6.49 13.63 -19.11
C ALA A 53 -6.82 12.12 -19.19
N HIS A 54 -7.77 11.68 -18.37
CA HIS A 54 -8.18 10.28 -18.21
C HIS A 54 -7.07 9.33 -17.73
N GLY A 55 -5.94 9.88 -17.23
CA GLY A 55 -4.84 9.11 -16.67
C GLY A 55 -5.26 8.32 -15.42
N CYS A 56 -4.55 7.24 -15.16
CA CYS A 56 -4.73 6.41 -13.97
C CYS A 56 -3.40 6.33 -13.22
N PHE A 57 -3.43 6.61 -11.92
CA PHE A 57 -2.29 6.41 -11.02
C PHE A 57 -2.50 5.15 -10.20
N THR A 58 -1.57 4.21 -10.28
CA THR A 58 -1.68 2.92 -9.60
C THR A 58 -0.72 2.85 -8.41
N ILE A 59 -1.27 2.57 -7.23
CA ILE A 59 -0.52 2.30 -6.01
C ILE A 59 -0.68 0.82 -5.66
N ALA A 60 0.41 0.16 -5.28
CA ALA A 60 0.38 -1.18 -4.70
C ALA A 60 0.92 -1.15 -3.26
N GLU A 61 0.22 -1.83 -2.35
CA GLU A 61 0.52 -1.88 -0.92
C GLU A 61 0.61 -3.31 -0.43
N THR A 62 1.48 -3.59 0.55
CA THR A 62 1.71 -4.95 1.06
C THR A 62 0.87 -5.34 2.26
N GLY A 63 0.34 -4.41 3.03
CA GLY A 63 -0.47 -4.66 4.22
C GLY A 63 -1.58 -3.61 4.35
N PHE A 64 -2.84 -4.02 4.14
CA PHE A 64 -3.98 -3.11 4.23
C PHE A 64 -4.27 -2.66 5.66
N GLY A 65 -4.22 -3.61 6.62
CA GLY A 65 -4.50 -3.33 8.02
C GLY A 65 -5.86 -2.68 8.24
N THR A 66 -5.85 -1.46 8.76
CA THR A 66 -7.07 -0.64 8.91
C THR A 66 -7.44 0.14 7.65
N GLY A 67 -6.63 0.08 6.61
CA GLY A 67 -6.82 0.87 5.39
C GLY A 67 -6.46 2.35 5.53
N LEU A 68 -5.73 2.74 6.58
CA LEU A 68 -5.38 4.15 6.81
C LEU A 68 -4.65 4.77 5.62
N ASN A 69 -3.65 4.09 5.07
CA ASN A 69 -2.92 4.59 3.89
C ASN A 69 -3.84 4.77 2.68
N PHE A 70 -4.75 3.82 2.45
CA PHE A 70 -5.74 3.92 1.39
C PHE A 70 -6.69 5.09 1.59
N LEU A 71 -7.28 5.23 2.79
CA LEU A 71 -8.23 6.30 3.11
C LEU A 71 -7.60 7.69 2.94
N LEU A 72 -6.38 7.86 3.47
CA LEU A 72 -5.64 9.11 3.33
C LEU A 72 -5.28 9.39 1.86
N THR A 73 -4.82 8.37 1.13
CA THR A 73 -4.51 8.48 -0.30
C THR A 73 -5.75 8.86 -1.12
N TRP A 74 -6.88 8.21 -0.86
CA TRP A 74 -8.15 8.51 -1.52
C TRP A 74 -8.57 9.96 -1.30
N GLN A 75 -8.59 10.41 -0.05
CA GLN A 75 -8.94 11.80 0.28
C GLN A 75 -8.02 12.79 -0.44
N ARG A 76 -6.71 12.61 -0.32
CA ARG A 76 -5.72 13.50 -0.95
C ARG A 76 -5.75 13.47 -2.47
N PHE A 77 -6.02 12.31 -3.07
CA PHE A 77 -6.19 12.21 -4.51
C PHE A 77 -7.38 13.03 -5.01
N LEU A 78 -8.51 12.98 -4.34
CA LEU A 78 -9.67 13.78 -4.72
C LEU A 78 -9.44 15.28 -4.56
N GLU A 79 -8.62 15.68 -3.59
CA GLU A 79 -8.28 17.09 -3.33
C GLU A 79 -7.31 17.68 -4.37
N HIS A 80 -6.40 16.88 -4.91
CA HIS A 80 -5.25 17.37 -5.68
C HIS A 80 -5.19 16.92 -7.14
N ALA A 81 -5.73 15.75 -7.47
CA ALA A 81 -5.67 15.22 -8.83
C ALA A 81 -6.75 15.83 -9.75
N PRO A 82 -6.48 15.99 -11.06
CA PRO A 82 -7.49 16.42 -12.02
C PRO A 82 -8.76 15.57 -11.96
N SER A 83 -9.93 16.20 -12.14
CA SER A 83 -11.22 15.56 -11.90
C SER A 83 -11.56 14.40 -12.82
N ASP A 84 -10.92 14.31 -13.96
CA ASP A 84 -11.08 13.26 -14.97
C ASP A 84 -10.07 12.11 -14.85
N THR A 85 -9.21 12.14 -13.84
CA THR A 85 -8.21 11.11 -13.56
C THR A 85 -8.70 10.09 -12.53
N ARG A 86 -8.03 8.95 -12.46
CA ARG A 86 -8.37 7.82 -11.58
C ARG A 86 -7.22 7.42 -10.68
N LEU A 87 -7.57 6.98 -9.49
CA LEU A 87 -6.69 6.23 -8.58
C LEU A 87 -7.06 4.75 -8.63
N HIS A 88 -6.09 3.90 -8.89
CA HIS A 88 -6.20 2.46 -8.69
C HIS A 88 -5.29 2.06 -7.54
N PHE A 89 -5.88 1.64 -6.44
CA PHE A 89 -5.16 1.20 -5.24
C PHE A 89 -5.30 -0.30 -5.11
N VAL A 90 -4.20 -1.01 -5.06
CA VAL A 90 -4.14 -2.47 -4.89
C VAL A 90 -3.50 -2.75 -3.54
N SER A 91 -4.17 -3.48 -2.66
CA SER A 91 -3.61 -3.83 -1.36
C SER A 91 -3.85 -5.30 -1.02
N PHE A 92 -2.93 -5.87 -0.26
CA PHE A 92 -2.96 -7.26 0.18
C PHE A 92 -3.15 -7.32 1.69
N GLU A 93 -4.02 -8.22 2.18
CA GLU A 93 -4.28 -8.38 3.61
C GLU A 93 -4.50 -9.85 3.95
N LYS A 94 -3.67 -10.39 4.83
CA LYS A 94 -3.77 -11.79 5.25
C LYS A 94 -4.81 -12.01 6.36
N TYR A 95 -4.98 -11.02 7.22
CA TYR A 95 -5.81 -11.08 8.41
C TYR A 95 -6.78 -9.88 8.46
N PRO A 96 -7.77 -9.84 7.55
CA PRO A 96 -8.65 -8.68 7.43
C PRO A 96 -9.42 -8.45 8.73
N LEU A 97 -9.50 -7.17 9.12
CA LEU A 97 -10.33 -6.76 10.24
C LEU A 97 -11.80 -6.93 9.89
N SER A 98 -12.61 -7.28 10.88
CA SER A 98 -14.07 -7.28 10.70
C SER A 98 -14.60 -5.86 10.54
N HIS A 99 -15.79 -5.73 9.96
CA HIS A 99 -16.48 -4.45 9.83
C HIS A 99 -16.62 -3.71 11.19
N SER A 100 -16.93 -4.43 12.27
CA SER A 100 -17.04 -3.85 13.61
C SER A 100 -15.70 -3.35 14.15
N GLN A 101 -14.61 -4.09 13.89
CA GLN A 101 -13.26 -3.69 14.30
C GLN A 101 -12.79 -2.44 13.53
N LEU A 102 -13.05 -2.38 12.23
CA LEU A 102 -12.76 -1.18 11.43
C LEU A 102 -13.58 0.02 11.91
N ASN A 103 -14.88 -0.16 12.13
CA ASN A 103 -15.74 0.91 12.64
C ASN A 103 -15.22 1.47 13.97
N GLN A 104 -14.76 0.59 14.88
CA GLN A 104 -14.17 1.02 16.15
C GLN A 104 -12.84 1.78 15.93
N ALA A 105 -11.95 1.26 15.09
CA ALA A 105 -10.68 1.90 14.78
C ALA A 105 -10.86 3.30 14.16
N TYR A 106 -11.85 3.47 13.30
CA TYR A 106 -12.13 4.73 12.60
C TYR A 106 -12.63 5.85 13.51
N GLN A 107 -13.14 5.54 14.71
CA GLN A 107 -13.47 6.56 15.70
C GLN A 107 -12.24 7.39 16.13
N LEU A 108 -11.04 6.82 15.99
CA LEU A 108 -9.77 7.48 16.29
C LEU A 108 -9.19 8.23 15.08
N LEU A 109 -9.59 7.91 13.86
CA LEU A 109 -9.04 8.43 12.62
C LEU A 109 -9.84 9.63 12.08
N LYS A 110 -10.06 10.63 12.93
CA LYS A 110 -10.87 11.83 12.62
C LYS A 110 -10.50 12.54 11.30
N PRO A 111 -9.21 12.71 10.94
CA PRO A 111 -8.85 13.41 9.69
C PRO A 111 -9.37 12.73 8.41
N VAL A 112 -9.69 11.45 8.45
CA VAL A 112 -10.23 10.67 7.32
C VAL A 112 -11.66 10.17 7.56
N ALA A 113 -12.39 10.79 8.49
CA ALA A 113 -13.71 10.32 8.95
C ALA A 113 -14.75 10.25 7.81
N GLU A 114 -14.74 11.17 6.88
CA GLU A 114 -15.70 11.20 5.76
C GLU A 114 -15.49 9.99 4.84
N VAL A 115 -14.27 9.81 4.34
CA VAL A 115 -13.93 8.69 3.44
C VAL A 115 -14.00 7.34 4.14
N SER A 116 -13.67 7.25 5.43
CA SER A 116 -13.79 6.01 6.20
C SER A 116 -15.24 5.58 6.40
N SER A 117 -16.13 6.54 6.63
CA SER A 117 -17.57 6.27 6.71
C SER A 117 -18.15 5.79 5.38
N GLU A 118 -17.69 6.36 4.26
CA GLU A 118 -18.05 5.90 2.93
C GLU A 118 -17.48 4.51 2.64
N PHE A 119 -16.22 4.27 2.96
CA PHE A 119 -15.56 2.97 2.75
C PHE A 119 -16.25 1.84 3.50
N LEU A 120 -16.64 2.03 4.76
CA LEU A 120 -17.32 1.02 5.56
C LEU A 120 -18.61 0.48 4.91
N LYS A 121 -19.32 1.30 4.14
CA LYS A 121 -20.54 0.85 3.42
C LYS A 121 -20.24 -0.17 2.34
N HIS A 122 -19.00 -0.20 1.85
CA HIS A 122 -18.56 -1.04 0.74
C HIS A 122 -17.54 -2.09 1.14
N TYR A 123 -17.13 -2.12 2.43
CA TYR A 123 -16.14 -3.07 2.90
C TYR A 123 -16.66 -4.51 2.75
N PRO A 124 -15.91 -5.40 2.09
CA PRO A 124 -16.39 -6.75 1.77
C PRO A 124 -16.40 -7.68 2.98
N ALA A 125 -17.08 -8.80 2.84
CA ALA A 125 -16.86 -9.95 3.71
C ALA A 125 -15.40 -10.43 3.57
N PRO A 126 -14.80 -11.00 4.64
CA PRO A 126 -13.39 -11.39 4.66
C PRO A 126 -13.10 -12.70 3.91
N ASP A 127 -13.75 -12.91 2.78
CA ASP A 127 -13.55 -14.09 1.93
C ASP A 127 -12.23 -13.98 1.16
N PRO A 128 -11.48 -15.08 0.98
CA PRO A 128 -10.24 -15.06 0.21
C PRO A 128 -10.44 -14.67 -1.26
N GLY A 129 -9.51 -13.88 -1.80
CA GLY A 129 -9.51 -13.47 -3.21
C GLY A 129 -9.50 -11.96 -3.37
N CYS A 130 -9.76 -11.51 -4.61
CA CYS A 130 -9.78 -10.09 -4.96
C CYS A 130 -11.19 -9.50 -4.83
N HIS A 131 -11.31 -8.45 -4.03
CA HIS A 131 -12.54 -7.67 -3.87
C HIS A 131 -12.33 -6.29 -4.51
N ARG A 132 -12.95 -6.07 -5.66
CA ARG A 132 -12.92 -4.76 -6.32
C ARG A 132 -14.02 -3.87 -5.78
N ILE A 133 -13.62 -2.72 -5.24
CA ILE A 133 -14.50 -1.70 -4.68
C ILE A 133 -14.36 -0.44 -5.52
N ILE A 134 -15.47 0.08 -6.03
CA ILE A 134 -15.50 1.28 -6.87
C ILE A 134 -16.12 2.41 -6.05
N LEU A 135 -15.38 3.50 -5.87
CA LEU A 135 -15.70 4.62 -5.01
C LEU A 135 -15.66 5.93 -5.79
N SER A 136 -16.25 6.99 -5.21
CA SER A 136 -16.22 8.35 -5.78
C SER A 136 -16.59 8.36 -7.27
N GLN A 137 -17.71 7.71 -7.62
CA GLN A 137 -18.24 7.64 -8.99
C GLN A 137 -17.23 7.07 -10.02
N GLY A 138 -16.40 6.11 -9.58
CA GLY A 138 -15.40 5.45 -10.42
C GLY A 138 -14.05 6.16 -10.52
N ARG A 139 -13.85 7.26 -9.77
CA ARG A 139 -12.55 7.93 -9.69
C ARG A 139 -11.53 7.19 -8.83
N VAL A 140 -12.01 6.40 -7.86
CA VAL A 140 -11.16 5.60 -6.97
C VAL A 140 -11.58 4.15 -7.04
N ILE A 141 -10.64 3.29 -7.35
CA ILE A 141 -10.82 1.83 -7.43
C ILE A 141 -9.87 1.21 -6.41
N LEU A 142 -10.39 0.41 -5.50
CA LEU A 142 -9.60 -0.42 -4.60
C LEU A 142 -9.76 -1.89 -5.02
N ASP A 143 -8.64 -2.56 -5.27
CA ASP A 143 -8.55 -4.02 -5.35
C ASP A 143 -7.95 -4.53 -4.05
N LEU A 144 -8.81 -4.97 -3.13
CA LEU A 144 -8.40 -5.57 -1.86
C LEU A 144 -8.26 -7.08 -2.03
N TRP A 145 -7.02 -7.56 -1.96
CA TRP A 145 -6.68 -8.98 -2.06
C TRP A 145 -6.57 -9.59 -0.66
N ILE A 146 -7.52 -10.47 -0.31
CA ILE A 146 -7.57 -11.13 1.00
C ILE A 146 -6.90 -12.50 0.90
N GLY A 147 -5.82 -12.70 1.68
CA GLY A 147 -5.02 -13.92 1.75
C GLY A 147 -3.53 -13.66 1.87
N ASP A 148 -2.74 -14.74 1.84
CA ASP A 148 -1.29 -14.64 1.90
C ASP A 148 -0.73 -13.99 0.63
N ILE A 149 0.03 -12.92 0.78
CA ILE A 149 0.60 -12.17 -0.35
C ILE A 149 1.46 -13.05 -1.27
N ASN A 150 2.17 -14.06 -0.71
CA ASN A 150 3.00 -14.97 -1.50
C ASN A 150 2.18 -15.91 -2.40
N GLU A 151 0.90 -16.14 -2.07
CA GLU A 151 -0.04 -16.93 -2.87
C GLU A 151 -0.83 -16.06 -3.84
N LEU A 152 -1.05 -14.79 -3.48
CA LEU A 152 -1.86 -13.86 -4.26
C LEU A 152 -1.04 -13.11 -5.33
N LEU A 153 0.23 -12.80 -5.08
CA LEU A 153 1.08 -12.12 -6.07
C LEU A 153 1.10 -12.82 -7.43
N PRO A 154 1.26 -14.17 -7.54
CA PRO A 154 1.21 -14.84 -8.84
C PRO A 154 -0.13 -14.69 -9.59
N GLN A 155 -1.24 -14.50 -8.87
CA GLN A 155 -2.56 -14.30 -9.47
C GLN A 155 -2.74 -12.86 -9.95
N TRP A 156 -2.15 -11.89 -9.26
CA TRP A 156 -2.23 -10.48 -9.60
C TRP A 156 -1.25 -10.07 -10.70
N LEU A 157 -0.03 -10.62 -10.72
CA LEU A 157 1.07 -10.23 -11.60
C LEU A 157 0.71 -10.17 -13.10
N PRO A 158 -0.06 -11.13 -13.69
CA PRO A 158 -0.34 -11.11 -15.12
C PRO A 158 -1.03 -9.82 -15.60
N GLN A 159 -1.81 -9.17 -14.74
CA GLN A 159 -2.56 -7.95 -15.05
C GLN A 159 -1.83 -6.65 -14.62
N ALA A 160 -0.76 -6.76 -13.85
CA ALA A 160 -0.09 -5.64 -13.19
C ALA A 160 1.27 -5.27 -13.80
N GLN A 161 1.72 -5.94 -14.86
CA GLN A 161 3.05 -5.72 -15.44
C GLN A 161 3.26 -4.27 -15.87
N GLN A 162 4.32 -3.62 -15.34
CA GLN A 162 4.73 -2.25 -15.62
C GLN A 162 3.61 -1.19 -15.46
N LYS A 163 2.75 -1.38 -14.45
CA LYS A 163 1.60 -0.50 -14.22
C LYS A 163 1.60 0.19 -12.85
N VAL A 164 2.53 -0.15 -11.97
CA VAL A 164 2.57 0.43 -10.62
C VAL A 164 3.40 1.71 -10.63
N ASP A 165 2.79 2.80 -10.20
CA ASP A 165 3.43 4.11 -10.08
C ASP A 165 4.12 4.29 -8.74
N ALA A 166 3.55 3.75 -7.67
CA ALA A 166 4.12 3.82 -6.32
C ALA A 166 3.86 2.54 -5.52
N TRP A 167 4.87 2.10 -4.77
CA TRP A 167 4.76 1.01 -3.82
C TRP A 167 4.76 1.53 -2.39
N PHE A 168 3.76 1.16 -1.62
CA PHE A 168 3.68 1.35 -0.17
C PHE A 168 4.03 0.03 0.50
N LEU A 169 5.27 -0.11 0.98
CA LEU A 169 5.69 -1.32 1.68
C LEU A 169 5.37 -1.18 3.16
N ASP A 170 4.12 -1.44 3.47
CA ASP A 170 3.57 -1.39 4.83
C ASP A 170 3.27 -2.79 5.37
N GLY A 171 2.88 -2.85 6.64
CA GLY A 171 2.61 -4.06 7.39
C GLY A 171 3.54 -4.20 8.60
N PHE A 172 3.49 -5.33 9.28
CA PHE A 172 4.32 -5.55 10.47
C PHE A 172 5.81 -5.65 10.11
N ALA A 173 6.65 -5.18 11.04
CA ALA A 173 8.10 -5.08 10.83
C ALA A 173 8.72 -6.41 10.35
N PRO A 174 9.78 -6.38 9.52
CA PRO A 174 10.42 -7.58 8.98
C PRO A 174 10.84 -8.62 10.02
N ALA A 175 11.20 -8.17 11.23
CA ALA A 175 11.53 -9.07 12.34
C ALA A 175 10.31 -9.77 12.95
N LYS A 176 9.11 -9.17 12.85
CA LYS A 176 7.86 -9.71 13.39
C LYS A 176 7.08 -10.52 12.35
N ASN A 177 7.17 -10.15 11.08
CA ASN A 177 6.48 -10.81 9.95
C ASN A 177 7.45 -11.09 8.78
N PRO A 178 8.46 -11.95 8.95
CA PRO A 178 9.45 -12.21 7.90
C PRO A 178 8.85 -12.87 6.65
N GLU A 179 7.70 -13.51 6.78
CA GLU A 179 7.02 -14.19 5.66
C GLU A 179 6.54 -13.22 4.58
N MET A 180 6.14 -12.02 4.94
CA MET A 180 5.71 -10.99 4.00
C MET A 180 6.90 -10.40 3.21
N TRP A 181 8.09 -10.31 3.83
CA TRP A 181 9.28 -9.65 3.27
C TRP A 181 10.20 -10.63 2.52
N GLN A 182 9.61 -11.58 1.79
CA GLN A 182 10.35 -12.59 1.04
C GLN A 182 10.72 -12.12 -0.38
N HIS A 183 11.63 -12.86 -1.01
CA HIS A 183 12.13 -12.58 -2.37
C HIS A 183 11.02 -12.40 -3.41
N LYS A 184 9.94 -13.17 -3.32
CA LYS A 184 8.77 -13.09 -4.22
C LYS A 184 8.15 -11.69 -4.27
N LEU A 185 8.09 -10.98 -3.14
CA LEU A 185 7.61 -9.59 -3.09
C LEU A 185 8.47 -8.68 -3.97
N TYR A 186 9.79 -8.74 -3.81
CA TYR A 186 10.72 -7.87 -4.54
C TYR A 186 10.77 -8.20 -6.03
N GLU A 187 10.62 -9.48 -6.39
CA GLU A 187 10.45 -9.91 -7.78
C GLU A 187 9.16 -9.33 -8.39
N ALA A 188 8.04 -9.40 -7.66
CA ALA A 188 6.77 -8.81 -8.09
C ALA A 188 6.90 -7.30 -8.28
N MET A 189 7.51 -6.61 -7.32
CA MET A 189 7.80 -5.18 -7.44
C MET A 189 8.58 -4.87 -8.71
N SER A 190 9.64 -5.65 -8.98
CA SER A 190 10.47 -5.48 -10.18
C SER A 190 9.69 -5.71 -11.48
N GLN A 191 8.76 -6.67 -11.52
CA GLN A 191 7.97 -6.99 -12.72
C GLN A 191 6.87 -5.96 -12.99
N THR A 192 6.34 -5.35 -11.94
CA THR A 192 5.25 -4.37 -12.02
C THR A 192 5.73 -2.94 -12.18
N SER A 193 7.03 -2.69 -11.95
CA SER A 193 7.64 -1.35 -11.99
C SER A 193 8.16 -0.96 -13.37
N TYR A 194 8.22 0.34 -13.60
CA TYR A 194 8.88 1.02 -14.72
C TYR A 194 9.78 2.14 -14.16
N SER A 195 10.53 2.86 -15.02
CA SER A 195 11.58 3.80 -14.58
C SER A 195 11.14 4.91 -13.62
N GLU A 196 9.85 5.22 -13.58
CA GLU A 196 9.30 6.27 -12.70
C GLU A 196 8.60 5.71 -11.45
N THR A 197 8.56 4.39 -11.29
CA THR A 197 7.96 3.76 -10.11
C THR A 197 8.78 4.08 -8.87
N THR A 198 8.13 4.61 -7.85
CA THR A 198 8.73 4.89 -6.55
C THR A 198 8.31 3.87 -5.50
N PHE A 199 9.02 3.82 -4.39
CA PHE A 199 8.58 3.08 -3.20
C PHE A 199 8.93 3.84 -1.93
N ALA A 200 8.19 3.56 -0.86
CA ALA A 200 8.52 3.98 0.49
C ALA A 200 8.15 2.91 1.51
N THR A 201 8.89 2.88 2.63
CA THR A 201 8.62 1.99 3.76
C THR A 201 9.17 2.58 5.06
N PHE A 202 8.45 2.35 6.14
CA PHE A 202 8.85 2.80 7.48
C PHE A 202 10.11 2.11 8.01
N THR A 203 10.53 0.99 7.44
CA THR A 203 11.69 0.22 7.93
C THR A 203 12.99 0.62 7.26
N ALA A 204 14.09 0.58 8.02
CA ALA A 204 15.46 0.74 7.51
C ALA A 204 16.26 -0.58 7.55
N ALA A 205 15.58 -1.73 7.66
CA ALA A 205 16.22 -3.04 7.77
C ALA A 205 17.18 -3.31 6.61
N GLY A 206 18.40 -3.75 6.93
CA GLY A 206 19.44 -4.01 5.93
C GLY A 206 19.08 -5.12 4.94
N SER A 207 18.30 -6.12 5.35
CA SER A 207 17.76 -7.17 4.48
C SER A 207 16.83 -6.59 3.42
N VAL A 208 15.88 -5.76 3.82
CA VAL A 208 14.92 -5.07 2.93
C VAL A 208 15.67 -4.19 1.93
N ARG A 209 16.61 -3.36 2.43
CA ARG A 209 17.43 -2.51 1.56
C ARG A 209 18.15 -3.30 0.47
N ARG A 210 18.84 -4.39 0.84
CA ARG A 210 19.58 -5.21 -0.14
C ARG A 210 18.65 -5.90 -1.13
N ALA A 211 17.50 -6.40 -0.68
CA ALA A 211 16.53 -7.04 -1.56
C ALA A 211 15.93 -6.05 -2.58
N LEU A 212 15.60 -4.83 -2.17
CA LEU A 212 15.16 -3.76 -3.07
C LEU A 212 16.24 -3.37 -4.09
N GLN A 213 17.50 -3.27 -3.66
CA GLN A 213 18.62 -3.00 -4.57
C GLN A 213 18.81 -4.12 -5.61
N GLN A 214 18.70 -5.39 -5.18
CA GLN A 214 18.76 -6.55 -6.08
C GLN A 214 17.58 -6.59 -7.06
N ALA A 215 16.41 -6.11 -6.64
CA ALA A 215 15.22 -5.98 -7.49
C ALA A 215 15.29 -4.83 -8.51
N GLY A 216 16.34 -3.98 -8.46
CA GLY A 216 16.57 -2.92 -9.42
C GLY A 216 16.18 -1.52 -8.93
N PHE A 217 15.90 -1.35 -7.63
CA PHE A 217 15.60 -0.03 -7.07
C PHE A 217 16.88 0.71 -6.63
N LEU A 218 16.91 2.01 -6.87
CA LEU A 218 17.84 2.94 -6.23
C LEU A 218 17.25 3.26 -4.85
N VAL A 219 17.96 2.84 -3.80
CA VAL A 219 17.45 2.91 -2.43
C VAL A 219 18.18 3.98 -1.65
N SER A 220 17.43 4.90 -1.08
CA SER A 220 17.90 5.95 -0.19
C SER A 220 17.45 5.69 1.24
N LYS A 221 18.31 6.01 2.21
CA LYS A 221 17.95 6.16 3.60
C LYS A 221 17.64 7.63 3.87
N VAL A 222 16.50 7.87 4.44
CA VAL A 222 16.05 9.22 4.82
C VAL A 222 15.64 9.22 6.31
N PRO A 223 15.51 10.38 6.96
CA PRO A 223 15.01 10.46 8.33
C PRO A 223 13.67 9.73 8.46
N GLY A 224 13.52 8.94 9.50
CA GLY A 224 12.25 8.29 9.81
C GLY A 224 11.28 9.27 10.46
N PHE A 225 10.02 8.86 10.58
CA PHE A 225 9.00 9.66 11.26
C PHE A 225 9.12 9.55 12.78
N GLY A 226 8.92 10.65 13.46
CA GLY A 226 8.91 10.70 14.94
C GLY A 226 10.24 10.24 15.56
N ARG A 227 10.19 9.14 16.32
CA ARG A 227 11.39 8.58 17.00
C ARG A 227 12.20 7.62 16.13
N LYS A 228 11.70 7.25 14.95
CA LYS A 228 12.43 6.37 14.03
C LYS A 228 13.58 7.12 13.38
N ARG A 229 14.81 6.64 13.53
CA ARG A 229 16.02 7.32 13.02
C ARG A 229 16.07 7.37 11.49
N GLU A 230 15.70 6.30 10.84
CA GLU A 230 15.81 6.12 9.39
C GLU A 230 14.64 5.31 8.84
N MET A 231 14.31 5.55 7.60
CA MET A 231 13.40 4.78 6.77
C MET A 231 14.01 4.63 5.36
N LEU A 232 13.39 3.79 4.52
CA LEU A 232 13.82 3.61 3.13
C LEU A 232 12.77 4.16 2.18
N CYS A 233 13.27 4.85 1.15
CA CYS A 233 12.52 5.21 -0.04
C CYS A 233 13.40 5.09 -1.27
N GLY A 234 12.83 5.21 -2.46
CA GLY A 234 13.60 5.17 -3.68
C GLY A 234 12.77 5.01 -4.93
N GLN A 235 13.46 4.76 -6.02
CA GLN A 235 12.88 4.69 -7.35
C GLN A 235 13.45 3.50 -8.12
N TYR A 236 12.63 2.90 -8.95
CA TYR A 236 13.04 1.83 -9.83
C TYR A 236 13.95 2.37 -10.95
N SER A 237 15.03 1.65 -11.27
CA SER A 237 15.97 2.04 -12.31
C SER A 237 16.19 0.88 -13.28
N GLU A 238 15.79 1.08 -14.54
CA GLU A 238 15.99 0.08 -15.60
C GLU A 238 17.47 -0.22 -15.88
N SER A 239 18.38 0.72 -15.58
CA SER A 239 19.81 0.53 -15.80
C SER A 239 20.43 -0.59 -14.96
N ASN A 240 19.78 -0.99 -13.88
CA ASN A 240 20.19 -2.09 -13.02
C ASN A 240 19.60 -3.45 -13.42
N LYS A 241 18.67 -3.49 -14.35
CA LYS A 241 18.23 -4.74 -14.98
C LYS A 241 19.13 -5.05 -16.14
N LEU A 242 19.91 -6.11 -16.05
CA LEU A 242 20.48 -6.81 -17.20
C LEU A 242 19.39 -6.93 -18.28
N LYS A 243 19.56 -6.15 -19.36
CA LYS A 243 18.79 -6.12 -20.60
C LYS A 243 17.63 -7.12 -20.67
N ARG A 244 16.41 -6.68 -20.40
CA ARG A 244 15.21 -7.30 -20.97
C ARG A 244 14.93 -6.59 -22.29
N SER A 245 15.14 -7.31 -23.38
CA SER A 245 14.75 -6.91 -24.71
C SER A 245 13.21 -6.87 -24.83
N ASP A 246 12.74 -5.83 -25.53
CA ASP A 246 11.44 -5.65 -26.17
C ASP A 246 10.19 -5.46 -25.30
N ARG A 247 9.81 -4.18 -25.21
CA ARG A 247 8.45 -3.75 -24.89
C ARG A 247 7.53 -4.06 -26.07
N ARG A 248 6.65 -5.04 -25.92
CA ARG A 248 5.52 -5.19 -26.82
C ARG A 248 4.36 -4.36 -26.28
N SER A 249 3.97 -3.32 -27.02
CA SER A 249 2.72 -2.62 -26.79
C SER A 249 1.55 -3.61 -26.98
N VAL A 250 0.76 -3.82 -25.94
CA VAL A 250 -0.50 -4.55 -26.05
C VAL A 250 -1.59 -3.53 -26.36
N THR A 251 -2.02 -3.49 -27.61
CA THR A 251 -3.25 -2.81 -28.02
C THR A 251 -4.41 -3.69 -27.56
N ILE A 252 -5.24 -3.18 -26.66
CA ILE A 252 -6.51 -3.82 -26.29
C ILE A 252 -7.51 -3.41 -27.38
N ILE A 253 -8.01 -4.41 -28.11
CA ILE A 253 -9.18 -4.29 -29.00
C ILE A 253 -10.44 -4.43 -28.17
#